data_4f396f478b37c0402f10b4882b132cc3
#
_entry.id   4f396f478b37c0402f10b4882b132cc3
#
_cell.length_a   1.000
_cell.length_b   1.000
_cell.length_c   1.000
_cell.angle_alpha   90.00
_cell.angle_beta   90.00
_cell.angle_gamma   90.00
#
_symmetry.space_group_name_H-M   'P 1'
#
loop_
_entity.id
_entity.type
_entity.pdbx_description
1 polymer ?
#
loop_
_entity_poly.entity_id
_entity_poly.type
_entity_poly.pdbx_seq_one_letter_code
_entity_poly.pdbx_strand_id
1 'polypeptide(L)'
;MQRRSFLQSSAAMSIASVHASGRNLNAQGDDVAEDPVLRLTQNLNPQIQQARDAALAVLKPTAAELERGLRLHAESLVFDSYGFSPRAAIDGEAMSAAIEGGASEQELEDLQEDMTMTRCVTDPREQQEYRDAWTASGVTCIFQNAGQECQDPLRLIKRLARFTFATDVMKEFVSKAAVPADIEAAKAAGRHALYMTGNGVPLTQQWISKEDELRYVKIFFQLGIRMMHLTYQRRNMIGDGCGETSNAGLSDFGRTAIAEMNRVGVIPDCAHSGWQTSLEVAKVSSRPVVASHSTCAAIHPHIRSKPDEVIRAIVDSGGYIGICCISKFLRGTGDIAALLDHIQYVTKHFGADHVAIGTDVAYSSQNSREENRKLPKRSPAREPFRSLWPKDDFVETPEMTSSLAWTNWPLFTVGLVQRGFADDDIRKIIGGNVMRVANEAV
;
A
#
# COMPACT_ATOMS: atom_id res chain seq x y z
N MET A 1 -8.97 -7.90 48.96
CA MET A 1 -7.49 -7.83 49.08
C MET A 1 -6.91 -8.96 48.22
N GLN A 2 -6.52 -8.66 47.01
CA GLN A 2 -5.56 -9.42 46.17
C GLN A 2 -5.65 -8.82 44.75
N ARG A 3 -5.14 -7.61 44.60
CA ARG A 3 -4.85 -6.97 43.31
C ARG A 3 -3.41 -6.47 43.41
N ARG A 4 -2.45 -7.30 43.08
CA ARG A 4 -1.03 -6.92 42.82
C ARG A 4 -0.25 -8.18 42.47
N SER A 5 -0.23 -8.55 41.15
CA SER A 5 0.88 -9.35 40.59
C SER A 5 0.71 -9.61 39.07
N PHE A 6 0.41 -8.57 38.28
CA PHE A 6 0.33 -8.73 36.81
C PHE A 6 1.20 -7.72 36.03
N LEU A 7 2.18 -7.13 36.72
CA LEU A 7 3.10 -6.16 36.11
C LEU A 7 4.56 -6.47 36.47
N GLN A 8 4.99 -7.72 36.31
CA GLN A 8 6.42 -8.06 36.34
C GLN A 8 6.69 -9.28 35.48
N SER A 9 6.64 -9.09 34.18
CA SER A 9 7.29 -9.97 33.21
C SER A 9 7.66 -9.14 31.98
N SER A 10 8.30 -8.01 32.20
CA SER A 10 9.12 -7.36 31.20
C SER A 10 10.45 -8.11 31.17
N ALA A 11 10.59 -9.00 30.20
CA ALA A 11 11.88 -9.62 29.88
C ALA A 11 12.84 -8.49 29.49
N ALA A 12 13.82 -8.25 30.35
CA ALA A 12 14.96 -7.40 30.03
C ALA A 12 15.73 -8.06 28.89
N MET A 13 15.63 -7.51 27.68
CA MET A 13 16.49 -7.88 26.57
C MET A 13 17.90 -7.40 26.86
N SER A 14 18.79 -8.33 27.20
CA SER A 14 20.23 -8.12 27.19
C SER A 14 20.69 -7.90 25.76
N ILE A 15 21.16 -6.69 25.46
CA ILE A 15 21.88 -6.40 24.23
C ILE A 15 23.23 -7.12 24.33
N ALA A 16 23.34 -8.31 23.77
CA ALA A 16 24.61 -8.99 23.59
C ALA A 16 25.36 -8.29 22.44
N SER A 17 26.44 -7.59 22.79
CA SER A 17 27.39 -7.04 21.83
C SER A 17 28.15 -8.20 21.18
N VAL A 18 27.85 -8.48 19.92
CA VAL A 18 28.66 -9.38 19.09
C VAL A 18 29.87 -8.62 18.61
N HIS A 19 31.01 -8.88 19.20
CA HIS A 19 32.32 -8.49 18.68
C HIS A 19 32.64 -9.36 17.47
N ALA A 20 32.60 -8.77 16.28
CA ALA A 20 33.13 -9.40 15.08
C ALA A 20 34.65 -9.38 15.11
N SER A 21 35.28 -10.56 15.31
CA SER A 21 36.71 -10.76 15.13
C SER A 21 37.04 -10.68 13.64
N GLY A 22 37.82 -9.67 13.27
CA GLY A 22 38.33 -9.48 11.92
C GLY A 22 39.19 -10.66 11.46
N ARG A 23 38.85 -11.23 10.33
CA ARG A 23 39.80 -11.93 9.47
C ARG A 23 39.90 -11.16 8.17
N ASN A 24 41.03 -10.46 8.00
CA ASN A 24 41.47 -9.97 6.70
C ASN A 24 41.66 -11.19 5.77
N LEU A 25 40.81 -11.29 4.77
CA LEU A 25 41.09 -12.04 3.55
C LEU A 25 41.03 -11.05 2.40
N ASN A 26 42.22 -10.58 1.97
CA ASN A 26 42.42 -9.99 0.65
C ASN A 26 42.09 -11.07 -0.39
N ALA A 27 40.92 -10.96 -0.98
CA ALA A 27 40.58 -11.56 -2.25
C ALA A 27 40.06 -10.39 -3.11
N GLN A 28 40.90 -9.88 -4.00
CA GLN A 28 40.48 -9.18 -5.20
C GLN A 28 39.72 -10.23 -6.03
N GLY A 29 38.42 -10.36 -5.79
CA GLY A 29 37.46 -10.95 -6.69
C GLY A 29 36.79 -9.77 -7.40
N ASP A 30 36.85 -9.76 -8.71
CA ASP A 30 35.99 -8.91 -9.54
C ASP A 30 34.57 -9.09 -9.04
N ASP A 31 33.98 -8.08 -8.39
CA ASP A 31 32.56 -8.00 -8.10
C ASP A 31 31.83 -7.91 -9.44
N VAL A 32 31.58 -9.06 -10.06
CA VAL A 32 30.62 -9.15 -11.15
C VAL A 32 29.27 -8.78 -10.51
N ALA A 33 28.83 -7.56 -10.75
CA ALA A 33 27.54 -7.08 -10.27
C ALA A 33 26.48 -8.14 -10.65
N GLU A 34 25.84 -8.72 -9.65
CA GLU A 34 24.79 -9.74 -9.85
C GLU A 34 23.72 -9.17 -10.79
N ASP A 35 23.35 -9.93 -11.85
CA ASP A 35 22.31 -9.48 -12.78
C ASP A 35 21.04 -9.15 -12.00
N PRO A 36 20.54 -7.91 -12.04
CA PRO A 36 19.41 -7.48 -11.25
C PRO A 36 18.12 -8.29 -11.53
N VAL A 37 18.02 -8.95 -12.69
CA VAL A 37 16.92 -9.85 -13.03
C VAL A 37 16.96 -11.13 -12.19
N LEU A 38 18.14 -11.61 -11.83
CA LEU A 38 18.28 -12.81 -10.99
C LEU A 38 17.63 -12.63 -9.62
N ARG A 39 17.73 -11.44 -9.04
CA ARG A 39 17.07 -11.12 -7.76
C ARG A 39 15.56 -11.27 -7.81
N LEU A 40 14.94 -10.99 -8.96
CA LEU A 40 13.49 -11.08 -9.15
C LEU A 40 13.00 -12.53 -9.35
N THR A 41 13.89 -13.46 -9.71
CA THR A 41 13.53 -14.78 -10.21
C THR A 41 14.12 -15.95 -9.45
N GLN A 42 15.15 -15.69 -8.63
CA GLN A 42 15.83 -16.76 -7.86
C GLN A 42 15.33 -16.81 -6.41
N ASN A 43 15.45 -17.99 -5.81
CA ASN A 43 15.15 -18.25 -4.39
C ASN A 43 13.74 -17.85 -3.95
N LEU A 44 12.77 -17.97 -4.86
CA LEU A 44 11.37 -17.69 -4.53
C LEU A 44 10.83 -18.78 -3.60
N ASN A 45 10.19 -18.37 -2.52
CA ASN A 45 9.49 -19.32 -1.67
C ASN A 45 8.27 -19.92 -2.41
N PRO A 46 7.72 -21.06 -1.94
CA PRO A 46 6.63 -21.75 -2.64
C PRO A 46 5.39 -20.88 -2.91
N GLN A 47 5.04 -19.98 -1.98
CA GLN A 47 3.89 -19.09 -2.13
C GLN A 47 4.12 -18.05 -3.24
N ILE A 48 5.32 -17.46 -3.29
CA ILE A 48 5.69 -16.51 -4.33
C ILE A 48 5.76 -17.22 -5.69
N GLN A 49 6.33 -18.41 -5.74
CA GLN A 49 6.40 -19.21 -6.99
C GLN A 49 4.99 -19.53 -7.50
N GLN A 50 4.08 -19.97 -6.63
CA GLN A 50 2.69 -20.24 -7.02
C GLN A 50 2.00 -18.99 -7.60
N ALA A 51 2.24 -17.82 -7.00
CA ALA A 51 1.71 -16.56 -7.53
C ALA A 51 2.28 -16.22 -8.92
N ARG A 52 3.60 -16.46 -9.12
CA ARG A 52 4.26 -16.31 -10.42
C ARG A 52 3.64 -17.21 -11.47
N ASP A 53 3.47 -18.50 -11.16
CA ASP A 53 2.91 -19.49 -12.06
C ASP A 53 1.48 -19.11 -12.48
N ALA A 54 0.66 -18.63 -11.53
CA ALA A 54 -0.69 -18.17 -11.83
C ALA A 54 -0.71 -16.97 -12.81
N ALA A 55 0.16 -15.99 -12.64
CA ALA A 55 0.25 -14.84 -13.53
C ALA A 55 0.81 -15.22 -14.90
N LEU A 56 1.84 -16.08 -14.95
CA LEU A 56 2.42 -16.58 -16.20
C LEU A 56 1.41 -17.45 -16.99
N ALA A 57 0.56 -18.19 -16.30
CA ALA A 57 -0.50 -19.00 -16.95
C ALA A 57 -1.54 -18.12 -17.66
N VAL A 58 -1.78 -16.89 -17.17
CA VAL A 58 -2.65 -15.90 -17.81
C VAL A 58 -1.92 -15.20 -18.95
N LEU A 59 -0.73 -14.64 -18.68
CA LEU A 59 0.01 -13.81 -19.64
C LEU A 59 0.59 -14.61 -20.80
N LYS A 60 1.19 -15.77 -20.55
CA LYS A 60 1.87 -16.62 -21.55
C LYS A 60 2.86 -15.84 -22.41
N PRO A 61 3.81 -15.10 -21.80
CA PRO A 61 4.75 -14.29 -22.54
C PRO A 61 5.69 -15.15 -23.38
N THR A 62 6.15 -14.61 -24.50
CA THR A 62 7.33 -15.14 -25.18
C THR A 62 8.57 -14.93 -24.31
N ALA A 63 9.64 -15.70 -24.55
CA ALA A 63 10.89 -15.54 -23.82
C ALA A 63 11.45 -14.10 -23.92
N ALA A 64 11.34 -13.48 -25.10
CA ALA A 64 11.81 -12.11 -25.33
C ALA A 64 10.98 -11.06 -24.56
N GLU A 65 9.65 -11.22 -24.50
CA GLU A 65 8.78 -10.32 -23.72
C GLU A 65 9.04 -10.46 -22.23
N LEU A 66 9.21 -11.69 -21.75
CA LEU A 66 9.52 -11.97 -20.36
C LEU A 66 10.87 -11.33 -19.97
N GLU A 67 11.93 -11.60 -20.72
CA GLU A 67 13.26 -11.04 -20.45
C GLU A 67 13.26 -9.51 -20.48
N ARG A 68 12.67 -8.91 -21.54
CA ARG A 68 12.57 -7.45 -21.66
C ARG A 68 11.80 -6.84 -20.50
N GLY A 69 10.64 -7.42 -20.13
CA GLY A 69 9.82 -6.91 -19.05
C GLY A 69 10.49 -7.00 -17.69
N LEU A 70 11.15 -8.12 -17.38
CA LEU A 70 11.91 -8.29 -16.15
C LEU A 70 13.08 -7.33 -16.04
N ARG A 71 13.84 -7.12 -17.14
CA ARG A 71 14.97 -6.18 -17.18
C ARG A 71 14.50 -4.74 -16.98
N LEU A 72 13.45 -4.34 -17.72
CA LEU A 72 12.87 -3.01 -17.59
C LEU A 72 12.36 -2.75 -16.17
N HIS A 73 11.75 -3.75 -15.53
CA HIS A 73 11.29 -3.68 -14.15
C HIS A 73 12.46 -3.49 -13.18
N ALA A 74 13.50 -4.31 -13.28
CA ALA A 74 14.67 -4.28 -12.42
C ALA A 74 15.42 -2.93 -12.48
N GLU A 75 15.51 -2.34 -13.68
CA GLU A 75 16.18 -1.05 -13.92
C GLU A 75 15.36 0.16 -13.48
N SER A 76 14.01 0.03 -13.46
CA SER A 76 13.11 1.13 -13.18
C SER A 76 12.97 1.41 -11.67
N LEU A 77 12.63 2.67 -11.32
CA LEU A 77 12.09 3.00 -10.02
C LEU A 77 10.62 2.57 -10.00
N VAL A 78 10.31 1.54 -9.22
CA VAL A 78 8.95 1.00 -9.11
C VAL A 78 8.31 1.55 -7.84
N PHE A 79 7.17 2.23 -8.01
CA PHE A 79 6.48 2.88 -6.89
C PHE A 79 5.00 2.49 -6.87
N ASP A 80 4.64 1.64 -5.92
CA ASP A 80 3.24 1.27 -5.66
C ASP A 80 2.48 2.49 -5.14
N SER A 81 1.53 3.01 -5.93
CA SER A 81 0.83 4.26 -5.60
C SER A 81 -0.10 4.14 -4.40
N TYR A 82 -0.42 2.94 -3.96
CA TYR A 82 -1.07 2.62 -2.70
C TYR A 82 -1.00 1.11 -2.44
N GLY A 83 -0.41 0.74 -1.33
CA GLY A 83 -0.28 -0.66 -0.98
C GLY A 83 0.15 -0.86 0.47
N PHE A 84 0.59 -2.06 0.74
CA PHE A 84 1.02 -2.47 2.07
C PHE A 84 2.35 -3.20 1.94
N SER A 85 3.31 -2.83 2.78
CA SER A 85 4.54 -3.63 2.95
C SER A 85 4.17 -5.06 3.36
N PRO A 86 5.03 -6.05 3.06
CA PRO A 86 4.79 -7.42 3.48
C PRO A 86 4.45 -7.53 4.97
N ARG A 87 3.49 -8.38 5.29
CA ARG A 87 3.00 -8.60 6.65
C ARG A 87 3.58 -9.88 7.21
N ALA A 88 4.14 -9.80 8.40
CA ALA A 88 4.55 -10.97 9.16
C ALA A 88 3.34 -11.80 9.61
N ALA A 89 3.54 -13.08 9.87
CA ALA A 89 2.57 -13.89 10.57
C ALA A 89 2.44 -13.42 12.02
N ILE A 90 1.26 -13.57 12.60
CA ILE A 90 1.07 -13.39 14.05
C ILE A 90 1.84 -14.47 14.82
N ASP A 91 2.03 -14.29 16.12
CA ASP A 91 2.31 -15.37 17.04
C ASP A 91 0.98 -15.99 17.50
N GLY A 92 0.64 -17.14 16.94
CA GLY A 92 -0.65 -17.78 17.19
C GLY A 92 -0.84 -18.23 18.65
N GLU A 93 0.23 -18.56 19.37
CA GLU A 93 0.17 -18.95 20.79
C GLU A 93 -0.11 -17.72 21.66
N ALA A 94 0.61 -16.63 21.43
CA ALA A 94 0.37 -15.38 22.15
C ALA A 94 -1.02 -14.81 21.88
N MET A 95 -1.49 -14.89 20.64
CA MET A 95 -2.84 -14.46 20.29
C MET A 95 -3.91 -15.36 20.92
N SER A 96 -3.71 -16.69 20.93
CA SER A 96 -4.63 -17.64 21.60
C SER A 96 -4.71 -17.35 23.10
N ALA A 97 -3.59 -17.14 23.76
CA ALA A 97 -3.55 -16.78 25.18
C ALA A 97 -4.29 -15.48 25.49
N ALA A 98 -4.18 -14.45 24.63
CA ALA A 98 -4.93 -13.21 24.77
C ALA A 98 -6.43 -13.42 24.64
N ILE A 99 -6.87 -14.23 23.67
CA ILE A 99 -8.29 -14.60 23.47
C ILE A 99 -8.84 -15.34 24.71
N GLU A 100 -8.11 -16.35 25.20
CA GLU A 100 -8.50 -17.14 26.36
C GLU A 100 -8.49 -16.30 27.65
N GLY A 101 -7.62 -15.29 27.70
CA GLY A 101 -7.57 -14.29 28.77
C GLY A 101 -8.69 -13.26 28.75
N GLY A 102 -9.58 -13.31 27.74
CA GLY A 102 -10.75 -12.42 27.62
C GLY A 102 -10.43 -11.05 27.06
N ALA A 103 -9.37 -10.92 26.26
CA ALA A 103 -9.06 -9.67 25.56
C ALA A 103 -10.23 -9.23 24.66
N SER A 104 -10.51 -7.92 24.65
CA SER A 104 -11.53 -7.32 23.79
C SER A 104 -11.11 -7.38 22.31
N GLU A 105 -12.08 -7.22 21.40
CA GLU A 105 -11.83 -7.14 19.96
C GLU A 105 -10.77 -6.07 19.63
N GLN A 106 -10.85 -4.91 20.29
CA GLN A 106 -9.92 -3.81 20.07
C GLN A 106 -8.50 -4.14 20.53
N GLU A 107 -8.35 -4.84 21.67
CA GLU A 107 -7.04 -5.30 22.15
C GLU A 107 -6.45 -6.36 21.22
N LEU A 108 -7.28 -7.29 20.72
CA LEU A 108 -6.84 -8.32 19.77
C LEU A 108 -6.45 -7.71 18.42
N GLU A 109 -7.20 -6.72 17.93
CA GLU A 109 -6.87 -5.99 16.71
C GLU A 109 -5.54 -5.24 16.85
N ASP A 110 -5.31 -4.58 17.98
CA ASP A 110 -4.06 -3.86 18.27
C ASP A 110 -2.87 -4.83 18.38
N LEU A 111 -3.06 -5.97 19.05
CA LEU A 111 -2.05 -7.03 19.16
C LEU A 111 -1.72 -7.65 17.81
N GLN A 112 -2.73 -7.94 16.99
CA GLN A 112 -2.54 -8.44 15.63
C GLN A 112 -1.77 -7.45 14.76
N GLU A 113 -2.10 -6.17 14.82
CA GLU A 113 -1.38 -5.13 14.09
C GLU A 113 0.07 -5.03 14.55
N ASP A 114 0.31 -5.07 15.86
CA ASP A 114 1.66 -5.03 16.39
C ASP A 114 2.50 -6.19 15.83
N MET A 115 2.01 -7.41 15.94
CA MET A 115 2.70 -8.61 15.46
C MET A 115 2.95 -8.57 13.95
N THR A 116 1.93 -8.26 13.15
CA THR A 116 2.04 -8.29 11.68
C THR A 116 2.95 -7.19 11.12
N MET A 117 3.16 -6.11 11.85
CA MET A 117 3.98 -4.98 11.44
C MET A 117 5.40 -5.01 12.02
N THR A 118 5.64 -5.72 13.13
CA THR A 118 6.93 -5.66 13.84
C THR A 118 7.67 -6.99 13.89
N ARG A 119 7.02 -8.14 13.70
CA ARG A 119 7.71 -9.42 13.71
C ARG A 119 8.72 -9.61 12.57
N CYS A 120 8.58 -8.87 11.48
CA CYS A 120 9.62 -8.77 10.46
C CYS A 120 10.97 -8.25 11.01
N VAL A 121 10.99 -7.68 12.21
CA VAL A 121 12.20 -7.20 12.89
C VAL A 121 12.61 -8.13 14.04
N THR A 122 11.64 -8.72 14.74
CA THR A 122 11.86 -9.44 16.00
C THR A 122 11.92 -10.97 15.84
N ASP A 123 11.42 -11.51 14.72
CA ASP A 123 11.45 -12.94 14.39
C ASP A 123 12.27 -13.18 13.12
N PRO A 124 13.38 -13.96 13.16
CA PRO A 124 14.24 -14.19 12.00
C PRO A 124 13.53 -14.85 10.81
N ARG A 125 12.52 -15.72 11.05
CA ARG A 125 11.75 -16.36 9.96
C ARG A 125 10.90 -15.31 9.23
N GLU A 126 10.22 -14.45 9.98
CA GLU A 126 9.41 -13.39 9.46
C GLU A 126 10.25 -12.28 8.79
N GLN A 127 11.45 -12.05 9.29
CA GLN A 127 12.41 -11.14 8.64
C GLN A 127 12.82 -11.67 7.26
N GLN A 128 13.08 -12.97 7.13
CA GLN A 128 13.41 -13.56 5.83
C GLN A 128 12.23 -13.49 4.86
N GLU A 129 11.02 -13.85 5.30
CA GLU A 129 9.78 -13.70 4.51
C GLU A 129 9.58 -12.26 3.99
N TYR A 130 9.81 -11.30 4.86
CA TYR A 130 9.72 -9.88 4.53
C TYR A 130 10.72 -9.49 3.43
N ARG A 131 11.98 -9.92 3.58
CA ARG A 131 13.04 -9.67 2.59
C ARG A 131 12.76 -10.35 1.26
N ASP A 132 12.35 -11.60 1.28
CA ASP A 132 12.06 -12.38 0.07
C ASP A 132 10.93 -11.75 -0.74
N ALA A 133 9.87 -11.31 -0.07
CA ALA A 133 8.75 -10.66 -0.73
C ALA A 133 9.14 -9.32 -1.40
N TRP A 134 9.90 -8.47 -0.70
CA TRP A 134 10.41 -7.21 -1.26
C TRP A 134 11.32 -7.47 -2.46
N THR A 135 12.27 -8.39 -2.31
CA THR A 135 13.21 -8.74 -3.37
C THR A 135 12.49 -9.29 -4.60
N ALA A 136 11.57 -10.23 -4.41
CA ALA A 136 10.78 -10.80 -5.49
C ALA A 136 9.90 -9.75 -6.20
N SER A 137 9.35 -8.79 -5.47
CA SER A 137 8.52 -7.75 -6.07
C SER A 137 9.32 -6.73 -6.88
N GLY A 138 10.59 -6.48 -6.55
CA GLY A 138 11.41 -5.43 -7.15
C GLY A 138 10.88 -4.00 -6.91
N VAL A 139 9.90 -3.82 -6.04
CA VAL A 139 9.31 -2.52 -5.71
C VAL A 139 10.33 -1.68 -4.95
N THR A 140 10.54 -0.45 -5.40
CA THR A 140 11.43 0.50 -4.72
C THR A 140 10.72 1.17 -3.55
N CYS A 141 9.47 1.62 -3.77
CA CYS A 141 8.71 2.37 -2.77
C CYS A 141 7.24 1.98 -2.79
N ILE A 142 6.60 2.06 -1.64
CA ILE A 142 5.14 1.96 -1.49
C ILE A 142 4.64 3.27 -0.88
N PHE A 143 3.55 3.83 -1.41
CA PHE A 143 2.68 4.68 -0.61
C PHE A 143 2.01 3.78 0.43
N GLN A 144 2.71 3.65 1.58
CA GLN A 144 2.35 2.72 2.64
C GLN A 144 1.16 3.23 3.43
N ASN A 145 0.06 2.50 3.42
CA ASN A 145 -1.05 2.81 4.30
C ASN A 145 -0.63 2.65 5.77
N ALA A 146 -0.44 3.78 6.45
CA ALA A 146 -0.24 3.85 7.89
C ALA A 146 -1.54 4.11 8.65
N GLY A 147 -2.57 4.63 7.95
CA GLY A 147 -3.88 4.88 8.54
C GLY A 147 -4.77 3.65 8.54
N GLN A 148 -5.90 3.79 9.24
CA GLN A 148 -7.06 2.95 9.08
C GLN A 148 -8.22 3.81 8.62
N GLU A 149 -9.26 3.15 8.15
CA GLU A 149 -10.53 3.80 7.84
C GLU A 149 -10.93 4.73 8.96
N CYS A 150 -11.27 5.95 8.59
CA CYS A 150 -11.56 7.02 9.51
C CYS A 150 -10.34 7.50 10.32
N GLN A 151 -10.44 8.58 10.71
CA GLN A 151 -9.67 9.64 11.29
C GLN A 151 -9.27 9.41 12.76
N ASP A 152 -9.08 8.17 13.23
CA ASP A 152 -8.62 7.94 14.60
C ASP A 152 -7.12 8.29 14.74
N PRO A 153 -6.79 9.48 15.32
CA PRO A 153 -5.41 9.91 15.48
C PRO A 153 -4.57 8.98 16.34
N LEU A 154 -5.16 8.37 17.37
CA LEU A 154 -4.42 7.51 18.31
C LEU A 154 -4.00 6.21 17.63
N ARG A 155 -4.88 5.61 16.82
CA ARG A 155 -4.54 4.41 16.07
C ARG A 155 -3.49 4.69 15.00
N LEU A 156 -3.60 5.84 14.32
CA LEU A 156 -2.60 6.26 13.33
C LEU A 156 -1.23 6.47 13.97
N ILE A 157 -1.15 7.07 15.17
CA ILE A 157 0.11 7.22 15.92
C ILE A 157 0.72 5.84 16.25
N LYS A 158 -0.06 4.88 16.74
CA LYS A 158 0.42 3.53 17.04
C LYS A 158 1.02 2.85 15.80
N ARG A 159 0.35 2.93 14.66
CA ARG A 159 0.83 2.34 13.40
C ARG A 159 2.08 3.05 12.88
N LEU A 160 2.13 4.38 12.94
CA LEU A 160 3.34 5.15 12.59
C LEU A 160 4.53 4.78 13.48
N ALA A 161 4.29 4.55 14.79
CA ALA A 161 5.34 4.11 15.71
C ALA A 161 5.89 2.73 15.31
N ARG A 162 5.03 1.77 14.93
CA ARG A 162 5.43 0.42 14.46
C ARG A 162 6.24 0.50 13.17
N PHE A 163 5.79 1.29 12.18
CA PHE A 163 6.57 1.50 10.95
C PHE A 163 7.90 2.20 11.22
N THR A 164 7.92 3.21 12.09
CA THR A 164 9.16 3.88 12.48
C THR A 164 10.13 2.90 13.12
N PHE A 165 9.67 2.08 14.08
CA PHE A 165 10.48 1.04 14.69
C PHE A 165 11.05 0.07 13.64
N ALA A 166 10.21 -0.46 12.75
CA ALA A 166 10.66 -1.40 11.73
C ALA A 166 11.69 -0.78 10.77
N THR A 167 11.45 0.44 10.29
CA THR A 167 12.36 1.13 9.37
C THR A 167 13.65 1.61 10.03
N ASP A 168 13.64 1.97 11.30
CA ASP A 168 14.84 2.36 12.04
C ASP A 168 15.77 1.15 12.25
N VAL A 169 15.22 -0.02 12.59
CA VAL A 169 16.00 -1.25 12.78
C VAL A 169 16.49 -1.83 11.44
N MET A 170 15.68 -1.79 10.41
CA MET A 170 15.98 -2.36 9.09
C MET A 170 16.47 -1.30 8.07
N LYS A 171 16.98 -0.16 8.49
CA LYS A 171 17.32 1.00 7.64
C LYS A 171 18.25 0.68 6.46
N GLU A 172 19.07 -0.37 6.56
CA GLU A 172 19.95 -0.83 5.47
C GLU A 172 19.20 -1.65 4.41
N PHE A 173 17.92 -1.98 4.64
CA PHE A 173 17.08 -2.72 3.71
C PHE A 173 15.84 -1.90 3.30
N VAL A 174 15.09 -1.38 4.26
CA VAL A 174 13.90 -0.54 4.04
C VAL A 174 13.95 0.65 4.98
N SER A 175 13.68 1.86 4.46
CA SER A 175 13.69 3.10 5.24
C SER A 175 12.38 3.88 5.06
N LYS A 176 12.06 4.74 6.02
CA LYS A 176 10.97 5.70 5.87
C LYS A 176 11.48 6.89 5.05
N ALA A 177 10.87 7.13 3.88
CA ALA A 177 11.12 8.32 3.09
C ALA A 177 10.35 9.52 3.65
N ALA A 178 10.99 10.67 3.71
CA ALA A 178 10.38 11.94 4.11
C ALA A 178 10.15 12.86 2.91
N VAL A 179 10.97 12.75 1.89
CA VAL A 179 10.90 13.51 0.63
C VAL A 179 11.16 12.57 -0.55
N PRO A 180 10.75 12.93 -1.78
CA PRO A 180 10.97 12.09 -2.96
C PRO A 180 12.43 11.73 -3.20
N ALA A 181 13.37 12.61 -2.89
CA ALA A 181 14.81 12.34 -3.01
C ALA A 181 15.28 11.14 -2.17
N ASP A 182 14.61 10.83 -1.03
CA ASP A 182 14.92 9.65 -0.22
C ASP A 182 14.58 8.35 -0.98
N ILE A 183 13.54 8.39 -1.83
CA ILE A 183 13.11 7.25 -2.66
C ILE A 183 14.14 7.00 -3.78
N GLU A 184 14.62 8.07 -4.43
CA GLU A 184 15.67 7.99 -5.44
C GLU A 184 16.98 7.45 -4.84
N ALA A 185 17.33 7.93 -3.65
CA ALA A 185 18.51 7.46 -2.92
C ALA A 185 18.37 5.98 -2.49
N ALA A 186 17.16 5.55 -2.11
CA ALA A 186 16.89 4.13 -1.81
C ALA A 186 17.09 3.26 -3.07
N LYS A 187 16.52 3.67 -4.23
CA LYS A 187 16.73 2.96 -5.51
C LYS A 187 18.21 2.87 -5.87
N ALA A 188 18.93 3.97 -5.81
CA ALA A 188 20.35 4.02 -6.13
C ALA A 188 21.21 3.11 -5.23
N ALA A 189 20.80 2.92 -3.97
CA ALA A 189 21.46 2.07 -3.02
C ALA A 189 20.94 0.61 -3.01
N GLY A 190 20.04 0.23 -3.92
CA GLY A 190 19.43 -1.10 -3.96
C GLY A 190 18.56 -1.42 -2.72
N ARG A 191 17.99 -0.39 -2.09
CA ARG A 191 17.13 -0.47 -0.91
C ARG A 191 15.67 -0.18 -1.26
N HIS A 192 14.81 -0.36 -0.28
CA HIS A 192 13.38 -0.09 -0.37
C HIS A 192 12.98 1.10 0.50
N ALA A 193 11.83 1.69 0.23
CA ALA A 193 11.30 2.83 0.97
C ALA A 193 9.82 2.70 1.28
N LEU A 194 9.39 3.25 2.41
CA LEU A 194 7.99 3.47 2.76
C LEU A 194 7.72 4.97 2.76
N TYR A 195 6.78 5.40 1.91
CA TYR A 195 6.28 6.78 1.85
C TYR A 195 4.86 6.77 2.39
N MET A 196 4.62 7.37 3.57
CA MET A 196 3.42 7.07 4.34
C MET A 196 2.18 7.79 3.82
N THR A 197 1.05 7.09 3.80
CA THR A 197 -0.28 7.65 3.54
C THR A 197 -1.25 7.35 4.68
N GLY A 198 -2.22 8.22 4.88
CA GLY A 198 -3.31 8.03 5.82
C GLY A 198 -4.60 7.62 5.11
N ASN A 199 -5.37 6.71 5.68
CA ASN A 199 -6.66 6.25 5.15
C ASN A 199 -7.83 7.16 5.57
N GLY A 200 -7.54 8.41 5.87
CA GLY A 200 -8.45 9.47 6.26
C GLY A 200 -7.67 10.72 6.67
N VAL A 201 -8.36 11.85 6.79
CA VAL A 201 -7.80 13.07 7.37
C VAL A 201 -7.92 12.95 8.90
N PRO A 202 -6.81 12.88 9.65
CA PRO A 202 -6.85 12.66 11.09
C PRO A 202 -7.38 13.91 11.81
N LEU A 203 -8.56 13.78 12.41
CA LEU A 203 -9.24 14.83 13.13
C LEU A 203 -9.61 14.33 14.53
N THR A 204 -9.39 15.12 15.55
CA THR A 204 -9.74 14.75 16.94
C THR A 204 -11.23 14.83 17.21
N GLN A 205 -11.95 15.61 16.40
CA GLN A 205 -13.38 15.85 16.51
C GLN A 205 -13.79 16.47 17.86
N GLN A 206 -12.88 17.22 18.48
CA GLN A 206 -13.16 18.00 19.68
C GLN A 206 -13.84 19.33 19.36
N TRP A 207 -13.68 19.82 18.14
CA TRP A 207 -14.33 21.03 17.60
C TRP A 207 -14.14 22.27 18.47
N ILE A 208 -12.95 22.44 19.05
CA ILE A 208 -12.57 23.66 19.77
C ILE A 208 -12.58 24.84 18.80
N SER A 209 -11.93 24.64 17.64
CA SER A 209 -12.01 25.54 16.49
C SER A 209 -11.71 24.75 15.22
N LYS A 210 -12.10 25.31 14.08
CA LYS A 210 -11.76 24.73 12.76
C LYS A 210 -10.24 24.65 12.55
N GLU A 211 -9.54 25.68 12.98
CA GLU A 211 -8.08 25.79 12.86
C GLU A 211 -7.36 24.75 13.75
N ASP A 212 -7.93 24.43 14.91
CA ASP A 212 -7.38 23.42 15.80
C ASP A 212 -7.52 22.02 15.22
N GLU A 213 -8.69 21.68 14.67
CA GLU A 213 -8.89 20.40 13.97
C GLU A 213 -7.95 20.26 12.76
N LEU A 214 -7.85 21.30 11.92
CA LEU A 214 -7.00 21.26 10.72
C LEU A 214 -5.50 21.24 11.02
N ARG A 215 -5.08 21.65 12.23
CA ARG A 215 -3.69 21.56 12.68
C ARG A 215 -3.14 20.14 12.63
N TYR A 216 -4.01 19.15 12.79
CA TYR A 216 -3.61 17.73 12.73
C TYR A 216 -3.13 17.30 11.35
N VAL A 217 -3.54 17.94 10.28
CA VAL A 217 -2.96 17.70 8.93
C VAL A 217 -1.45 17.96 8.97
N LYS A 218 -1.03 19.10 9.52
CA LYS A 218 0.40 19.44 9.66
C LYS A 218 1.11 18.51 10.64
N ILE A 219 0.52 18.17 11.78
CA ILE A 219 1.12 17.27 12.77
C ILE A 219 1.43 15.92 12.12
N PHE A 220 0.48 15.33 11.40
CA PHE A 220 0.70 14.04 10.75
C PHE A 220 1.62 14.14 9.52
N PHE A 221 1.65 15.27 8.83
CA PHE A 221 2.71 15.53 7.84
C PHE A 221 4.09 15.50 8.48
N GLN A 222 4.26 16.13 9.65
CA GLN A 222 5.54 16.11 10.39
C GLN A 222 5.90 14.70 10.89
N LEU A 223 4.91 13.82 11.14
CA LEU A 223 5.11 12.41 11.45
C LEU A 223 5.37 11.54 10.21
N GLY A 224 5.31 12.11 9.01
CA GLY A 224 5.70 11.43 7.77
C GLY A 224 4.56 11.15 6.78
N ILE A 225 3.30 11.49 7.08
CA ILE A 225 2.18 11.32 6.15
C ILE A 225 2.32 12.32 4.99
N ARG A 226 2.19 11.83 3.75
CA ARG A 226 2.33 12.62 2.53
C ARG A 226 1.10 12.60 1.63
N MET A 227 0.20 11.68 1.85
CA MET A 227 -1.07 11.56 1.13
C MET A 227 -2.16 11.17 2.13
N MET A 228 -3.36 11.69 1.97
CA MET A 228 -4.51 11.37 2.82
C MET A 228 -5.75 11.13 1.98
N HIS A 229 -6.44 10.01 2.22
CA HIS A 229 -7.80 9.84 1.73
C HIS A 229 -8.72 10.87 2.37
N LEU A 230 -9.65 11.39 1.58
CA LEU A 230 -10.60 12.39 2.08
C LEU A 230 -11.76 11.74 2.84
N THR A 231 -12.23 10.64 2.30
CA THR A 231 -13.29 9.81 2.85
C THR A 231 -12.86 8.34 2.74
N TYR A 232 -13.50 7.47 3.51
CA TYR A 232 -13.57 6.06 3.16
C TYR A 232 -14.88 5.81 2.39
N GLN A 233 -15.63 4.77 2.67
CA GLN A 233 -16.85 4.48 1.91
C GLN A 233 -18.06 5.29 2.35
N ARG A 234 -18.06 5.79 3.59
CA ARG A 234 -19.17 6.54 4.17
C ARG A 234 -18.88 8.03 4.23
N ARG A 235 -19.95 8.81 4.43
CA ARG A 235 -19.87 10.23 4.70
C ARG A 235 -19.07 10.49 5.96
N ASN A 236 -18.22 11.50 5.90
CA ASN A 236 -17.57 12.09 7.06
C ASN A 236 -17.65 13.63 6.99
N MET A 237 -16.89 14.33 7.83
CA MET A 237 -16.90 15.79 7.87
C MET A 237 -16.33 16.45 6.60
N ILE A 238 -15.58 15.71 5.77
CA ILE A 238 -14.97 16.22 4.54
C ILE A 238 -15.97 16.15 3.37
N GLY A 239 -16.68 15.02 3.24
CA GLY A 239 -17.61 14.82 2.13
C GLY A 239 -18.18 13.41 2.08
N ASP A 240 -18.78 13.06 0.96
CA ASP A 240 -19.35 11.75 0.74
C ASP A 240 -18.30 10.75 0.23
N GLY A 241 -18.30 9.56 0.86
CA GLY A 241 -17.58 8.40 0.38
C GLY A 241 -18.30 7.70 -0.78
N CYS A 242 -17.61 6.76 -1.41
CA CYS A 242 -18.12 6.06 -2.60
C CYS A 242 -19.36 5.19 -2.34
N GLY A 243 -19.64 4.81 -1.08
CA GLY A 243 -20.82 4.04 -0.69
C GLY A 243 -22.06 4.89 -0.36
N GLU A 244 -21.98 6.22 -0.45
CA GLU A 244 -23.11 7.11 -0.21
C GLU A 244 -23.94 7.31 -1.47
N THR A 245 -25.20 6.93 -1.41
CA THR A 245 -26.11 7.04 -2.55
C THR A 245 -26.49 8.50 -2.89
N SER A 246 -26.43 9.40 -1.90
CA SER A 246 -26.70 10.83 -2.10
C SER A 246 -25.66 11.52 -2.98
N ASN A 247 -24.40 11.04 -2.94
CA ASN A 247 -23.28 11.59 -3.72
C ASN A 247 -23.25 13.15 -3.66
N ALA A 248 -23.36 13.71 -2.44
CA ALA A 248 -23.58 15.14 -2.21
C ALA A 248 -22.32 16.01 -2.38
N GLY A 249 -21.14 15.41 -2.49
CA GLY A 249 -19.89 16.14 -2.72
C GLY A 249 -19.18 16.58 -1.43
N LEU A 250 -18.36 17.64 -1.53
CA LEU A 250 -17.59 18.21 -0.43
C LEU A 250 -18.47 19.05 0.50
N SER A 251 -18.18 18.97 1.79
CA SER A 251 -18.68 19.96 2.76
C SER A 251 -17.87 21.27 2.71
N ASP A 252 -18.37 22.33 3.35
CA ASP A 252 -17.61 23.56 3.52
C ASP A 252 -16.33 23.36 4.33
N PHE A 253 -16.38 22.49 5.36
CA PHE A 253 -15.19 22.08 6.10
C PHE A 253 -14.22 21.31 5.21
N GLY A 254 -14.72 20.43 4.36
CA GLY A 254 -13.91 19.66 3.39
C GLY A 254 -13.12 20.58 2.45
N ARG A 255 -13.73 21.64 1.93
CA ARG A 255 -13.03 22.65 1.11
C ARG A 255 -11.88 23.31 1.87
N THR A 256 -12.08 23.62 3.13
CA THR A 256 -11.03 24.18 4.00
C THR A 256 -9.93 23.15 4.29
N ALA A 257 -10.29 21.87 4.46
CA ALA A 257 -9.33 20.79 4.67
C ALA A 257 -8.44 20.57 3.43
N ILE A 258 -9.00 20.64 2.21
CA ILE A 258 -8.21 20.57 0.97
C ILE A 258 -7.22 21.74 0.88
N ALA A 259 -7.65 22.96 1.20
CA ALA A 259 -6.76 24.13 1.22
C ALA A 259 -5.59 23.95 2.21
N GLU A 260 -5.87 23.38 3.39
CA GLU A 260 -4.82 23.08 4.38
C GLU A 260 -3.88 21.95 3.91
N MET A 261 -4.40 20.89 3.31
CA MET A 261 -3.57 19.82 2.71
C MET A 261 -2.62 20.40 1.66
N ASN A 262 -3.12 21.22 0.75
CA ASN A 262 -2.31 21.90 -0.27
C ASN A 262 -1.24 22.80 0.35
N ARG A 263 -1.58 23.55 1.39
CA ARG A 263 -0.66 24.45 2.10
C ARG A 263 0.47 23.69 2.80
N VAL A 264 0.17 22.50 3.31
CA VAL A 264 1.11 21.68 4.08
C VAL A 264 1.98 20.82 3.17
N GLY A 265 1.50 20.44 1.98
CA GLY A 265 2.17 19.53 1.06
C GLY A 265 1.68 18.08 1.18
N VAL A 266 0.40 17.89 1.55
CA VAL A 266 -0.26 16.57 1.58
C VAL A 266 -1.09 16.39 0.32
N ILE A 267 -0.90 15.27 -0.38
CA ILE A 267 -1.63 14.92 -1.61
C ILE A 267 -3.07 14.51 -1.23
N PRO A 268 -4.12 15.17 -1.78
CA PRO A 268 -5.50 14.73 -1.63
C PRO A 268 -5.77 13.47 -2.46
N ASP A 269 -6.29 12.43 -1.81
CA ASP A 269 -6.59 11.15 -2.44
C ASP A 269 -8.09 10.87 -2.45
N CYS A 270 -8.64 10.71 -3.65
CA CYS A 270 -10.05 10.46 -3.91
C CYS A 270 -10.41 8.98 -4.13
N ALA A 271 -9.50 8.03 -3.88
CA ALA A 271 -9.73 6.62 -4.21
C ALA A 271 -11.06 6.08 -3.64
N HIS A 272 -11.40 6.43 -2.41
CA HIS A 272 -12.65 6.05 -1.75
C HIS A 272 -13.75 7.11 -1.78
N SER A 273 -13.48 8.28 -2.36
CA SER A 273 -14.47 9.37 -2.42
C SER A 273 -15.56 9.10 -3.46
N GLY A 274 -16.77 9.57 -3.18
CA GLY A 274 -17.85 9.59 -4.15
C GLY A 274 -17.48 10.39 -5.40
N TRP A 275 -18.19 10.18 -6.48
CA TRP A 275 -17.87 10.83 -7.75
C TRP A 275 -17.97 12.36 -7.65
N GLN A 276 -19.05 12.87 -7.06
CA GLN A 276 -19.21 14.31 -6.86
C GLN A 276 -18.14 14.89 -5.95
N THR A 277 -17.79 14.20 -4.86
CA THR A 277 -16.69 14.60 -3.98
C THR A 277 -15.38 14.69 -4.77
N SER A 278 -15.07 13.67 -5.59
CA SER A 278 -13.85 13.64 -6.41
C SER A 278 -13.79 14.80 -7.41
N LEU A 279 -14.91 15.11 -8.10
CA LEU A 279 -15.03 16.25 -9.03
C LEU A 279 -14.77 17.59 -8.31
N GLU A 280 -15.39 17.78 -7.14
CA GLU A 280 -15.25 19.02 -6.40
C GLU A 280 -13.86 19.20 -5.81
N VAL A 281 -13.23 18.11 -5.35
CA VAL A 281 -11.84 18.14 -4.87
C VAL A 281 -10.88 18.55 -5.99
N ALA A 282 -10.99 17.92 -7.17
CA ALA A 282 -10.16 18.27 -8.32
C ALA A 282 -10.34 19.74 -8.75
N LYS A 283 -11.56 20.30 -8.59
CA LYS A 283 -11.85 21.70 -8.91
C LYS A 283 -11.30 22.70 -7.90
N VAL A 284 -11.26 22.36 -6.60
CA VAL A 284 -10.85 23.31 -5.54
C VAL A 284 -9.40 23.16 -5.12
N SER A 285 -8.77 22.03 -5.41
CA SER A 285 -7.36 21.79 -5.11
C SER A 285 -6.46 22.66 -6.00
N SER A 286 -5.45 23.27 -5.41
CA SER A 286 -4.40 24.00 -6.13
C SER A 286 -3.16 23.13 -6.41
N ARG A 287 -3.21 21.84 -6.06
CA ARG A 287 -2.17 20.84 -6.25
C ARG A 287 -2.78 19.60 -6.91
N PRO A 288 -1.97 18.70 -7.50
CA PRO A 288 -2.47 17.46 -8.07
C PRO A 288 -3.31 16.64 -7.08
N VAL A 289 -4.42 16.10 -7.58
CA VAL A 289 -5.32 15.20 -6.86
C VAL A 289 -5.18 13.81 -7.47
N VAL A 290 -5.21 12.77 -6.65
CA VAL A 290 -5.08 11.40 -7.15
C VAL A 290 -6.29 10.53 -6.77
N ALA A 291 -6.49 9.45 -7.50
CA ALA A 291 -7.22 8.29 -7.03
C ALA A 291 -6.21 7.14 -6.95
N SER A 292 -5.56 7.00 -5.80
CA SER A 292 -4.35 6.18 -5.64
C SER A 292 -4.56 4.70 -5.97
N HIS A 293 -5.78 4.15 -5.75
CA HIS A 293 -6.16 2.76 -6.05
C HIS A 293 -7.67 2.69 -6.42
N SER A 294 -7.94 2.61 -7.68
CA SER A 294 -9.30 2.68 -8.25
C SER A 294 -9.40 1.82 -9.50
N THR A 295 -10.50 1.91 -10.23
CA THR A 295 -10.69 1.29 -11.55
C THR A 295 -11.49 2.22 -12.46
N CYS A 296 -11.71 1.85 -13.72
CA CYS A 296 -12.45 2.64 -14.71
C CYS A 296 -13.91 2.20 -14.77
N ALA A 297 -14.85 3.10 -14.54
CA ALA A 297 -16.28 2.80 -14.60
C ALA A 297 -16.77 2.46 -16.02
N ALA A 298 -16.08 2.93 -17.04
CA ALA A 298 -16.37 2.58 -18.43
C ALA A 298 -16.12 1.09 -18.75
N ILE A 299 -15.21 0.43 -18.01
CA ILE A 299 -14.97 -1.02 -18.11
C ILE A 299 -15.95 -1.75 -17.19
N HIS A 300 -16.02 -1.31 -15.91
CA HIS A 300 -16.95 -1.89 -14.95
C HIS A 300 -17.50 -0.82 -13.99
N PRO A 301 -18.82 -0.58 -14.03
CA PRO A 301 -19.48 0.42 -13.16
C PRO A 301 -19.61 -0.15 -11.72
N HIS A 302 -18.61 0.11 -10.90
CA HIS A 302 -18.58 -0.22 -9.48
C HIS A 302 -18.46 1.05 -8.65
N ILE A 303 -18.89 1.04 -7.38
CA ILE A 303 -18.78 2.23 -6.49
C ILE A 303 -17.35 2.72 -6.31
N ARG A 304 -16.34 1.82 -6.45
CA ARG A 304 -14.91 2.13 -6.38
C ARG A 304 -14.34 2.62 -7.71
N SER A 305 -15.06 2.41 -8.82
CA SER A 305 -14.63 2.84 -10.16
C SER A 305 -14.87 4.32 -10.36
N LYS A 306 -14.01 4.97 -11.14
CA LYS A 306 -14.16 6.37 -11.50
C LYS A 306 -14.71 6.48 -12.93
N PRO A 307 -15.81 7.25 -13.16
CA PRO A 307 -16.27 7.57 -14.49
C PRO A 307 -15.31 8.54 -15.19
N ASP A 308 -15.39 8.60 -16.51
CA ASP A 308 -14.46 9.37 -17.34
C ASP A 308 -14.42 10.86 -16.99
N GLU A 309 -15.52 11.45 -16.58
CA GLU A 309 -15.56 12.84 -16.12
C GLU A 309 -14.73 13.07 -14.86
N VAL A 310 -14.74 12.11 -13.93
CA VAL A 310 -13.92 12.15 -12.70
C VAL A 310 -12.45 11.91 -13.05
N ILE A 311 -12.18 10.94 -13.92
CA ILE A 311 -10.80 10.68 -14.39
C ILE A 311 -10.26 11.95 -15.05
N ARG A 312 -11.05 12.61 -15.93
CA ARG A 312 -10.67 13.85 -16.61
C ARG A 312 -10.35 14.95 -15.60
N ALA A 313 -11.19 15.17 -14.61
CA ALA A 313 -10.96 16.20 -13.59
C ALA A 313 -9.67 15.95 -12.77
N ILE A 314 -9.37 14.69 -12.43
CA ILE A 314 -8.12 14.31 -11.77
C ILE A 314 -6.91 14.57 -12.69
N VAL A 315 -7.01 14.19 -13.95
CA VAL A 315 -5.98 14.42 -14.99
C VAL A 315 -5.70 15.92 -15.17
N ASP A 316 -6.76 16.72 -15.31
CA ASP A 316 -6.66 18.16 -15.48
C ASP A 316 -6.03 18.86 -14.25
N SER A 317 -6.11 18.25 -13.06
CA SER A 317 -5.38 18.72 -11.86
C SER A 317 -3.89 18.39 -11.87
N GLY A 318 -3.39 17.64 -12.86
CA GLY A 318 -2.03 17.11 -12.91
C GLY A 318 -1.86 15.74 -12.21
N GLY A 319 -2.93 15.13 -11.71
CA GLY A 319 -2.91 13.88 -10.98
C GLY A 319 -2.86 12.61 -11.84
N TYR A 320 -3.15 11.49 -11.21
CA TYR A 320 -3.21 10.16 -11.84
C TYR A 320 -4.30 9.27 -11.23
N ILE A 321 -4.66 8.22 -11.97
CA ILE A 321 -5.48 7.10 -11.51
C ILE A 321 -4.56 5.89 -11.29
N GLY A 322 -4.46 5.41 -10.05
CA GLY A 322 -3.84 4.13 -9.71
C GLY A 322 -4.84 2.99 -9.92
N ILE A 323 -4.49 2.00 -10.73
CA ILE A 323 -5.34 0.82 -10.94
C ILE A 323 -5.05 -0.20 -9.84
N CYS A 324 -6.09 -0.65 -9.13
CA CYS A 324 -5.95 -1.59 -8.02
C CYS A 324 -5.94 -3.06 -8.48
N CYS A 325 -5.43 -3.95 -7.60
CA CYS A 325 -5.34 -5.39 -7.83
C CYS A 325 -6.46 -6.17 -7.11
N ILE A 326 -7.66 -5.60 -7.05
CA ILE A 326 -8.83 -6.24 -6.43
C ILE A 326 -9.75 -6.81 -7.50
N SER A 327 -9.80 -8.13 -7.61
CA SER A 327 -10.49 -8.88 -8.67
C SER A 327 -11.93 -8.43 -8.89
N LYS A 328 -12.71 -8.26 -7.83
CA LYS A 328 -14.11 -7.81 -7.90
C LYS A 328 -14.29 -6.38 -8.41
N PHE A 329 -13.28 -5.51 -8.25
CA PHE A 329 -13.34 -4.13 -8.77
C PHE A 329 -12.88 -4.07 -10.22
N LEU A 330 -11.93 -4.93 -10.60
CA LEU A 330 -11.47 -5.07 -11.98
C LEU A 330 -12.54 -5.70 -12.87
N ARG A 331 -13.27 -6.71 -12.35
CA ARG A 331 -14.20 -7.52 -13.15
C ARG A 331 -13.53 -8.19 -14.36
N GLY A 332 -14.30 -8.47 -15.40
CA GLY A 332 -13.79 -9.20 -16.56
C GLY A 332 -13.26 -10.57 -16.13
N THR A 333 -12.00 -10.87 -16.44
CA THR A 333 -11.31 -12.07 -15.98
C THR A 333 -10.90 -11.99 -14.49
N GLY A 334 -10.93 -10.82 -13.87
CA GLY A 334 -10.60 -10.60 -12.46
C GLY A 334 -9.14 -10.88 -12.10
N ASP A 335 -8.25 -10.97 -13.08
CA ASP A 335 -6.86 -11.35 -12.98
C ASP A 335 -5.92 -10.26 -13.53
N ILE A 336 -4.65 -10.58 -13.71
CA ILE A 336 -3.66 -9.66 -14.25
C ILE A 336 -4.02 -9.11 -15.64
N ALA A 337 -4.78 -9.84 -16.48
CA ALA A 337 -5.22 -9.34 -17.78
C ALA A 337 -6.25 -8.22 -17.61
N ALA A 338 -7.18 -8.36 -16.66
CA ALA A 338 -8.14 -7.31 -16.33
C ALA A 338 -7.44 -6.04 -15.78
N LEU A 339 -6.41 -6.18 -14.95
CA LEU A 339 -5.57 -5.05 -14.52
C LEU A 339 -5.00 -4.29 -15.72
N LEU A 340 -4.44 -5.01 -16.67
CA LEU A 340 -3.85 -4.43 -17.89
C LEU A 340 -4.89 -3.77 -18.79
N ASP A 341 -6.12 -4.29 -18.85
CA ASP A 341 -7.21 -3.68 -19.60
C ASP A 341 -7.57 -2.30 -19.06
N HIS A 342 -7.65 -2.15 -17.73
CA HIS A 342 -7.88 -0.85 -17.10
C HIS A 342 -6.73 0.13 -17.33
N ILE A 343 -5.47 -0.30 -17.24
CA ILE A 343 -4.30 0.53 -17.52
C ILE A 343 -4.32 1.00 -18.97
N GLN A 344 -4.58 0.09 -19.91
CA GLN A 344 -4.67 0.40 -21.34
C GLN A 344 -5.80 1.38 -21.65
N TYR A 345 -6.94 1.25 -20.95
CA TYR A 345 -8.06 2.18 -21.08
C TYR A 345 -7.64 3.60 -20.70
N VAL A 346 -7.05 3.79 -19.53
CA VAL A 346 -6.61 5.11 -19.06
C VAL A 346 -5.55 5.68 -20.00
N THR A 347 -4.56 4.90 -20.38
CA THR A 347 -3.50 5.35 -21.29
C THR A 347 -4.07 5.82 -22.63
N LYS A 348 -5.01 5.04 -23.19
CA LYS A 348 -5.62 5.36 -24.50
C LYS A 348 -6.45 6.63 -24.47
N HIS A 349 -7.19 6.90 -23.40
CA HIS A 349 -8.17 7.98 -23.34
C HIS A 349 -7.67 9.24 -22.63
N PHE A 350 -6.64 9.10 -21.76
CA PHE A 350 -6.15 10.17 -20.90
C PHE A 350 -4.62 10.35 -20.93
N GLY A 351 -3.89 9.42 -21.54
CA GLY A 351 -2.44 9.48 -21.66
C GLY A 351 -1.70 8.66 -20.58
N ALA A 352 -0.50 8.23 -20.93
CA ALA A 352 0.36 7.42 -20.05
C ALA A 352 0.86 8.21 -18.82
N ASP A 353 0.86 9.54 -18.87
CA ASP A 353 1.29 10.42 -17.77
C ASP A 353 0.30 10.45 -16.59
N HIS A 354 -0.88 9.82 -16.74
CA HIS A 354 -1.97 9.91 -15.79
C HIS A 354 -2.48 8.57 -15.27
N VAL A 355 -1.71 7.51 -15.41
CA VAL A 355 -2.02 6.19 -14.88
C VAL A 355 -0.86 5.64 -14.04
N ALA A 356 -1.20 4.97 -12.96
CA ALA A 356 -0.27 4.25 -12.09
C ALA A 356 -0.87 2.90 -11.68
N ILE A 357 -0.12 2.11 -10.93
CA ILE A 357 -0.62 0.91 -10.26
C ILE A 357 -0.61 1.19 -8.75
N GLY A 358 -1.77 1.03 -8.10
CA GLY A 358 -1.91 1.11 -6.66
C GLY A 358 -2.56 -0.17 -6.18
N THR A 359 -1.75 -1.12 -5.78
CA THR A 359 -2.17 -2.52 -5.69
C THR A 359 -3.29 -2.78 -4.71
N ASP A 360 -3.34 -2.06 -3.60
CA ASP A 360 -4.28 -2.27 -2.47
C ASP A 360 -4.21 -3.71 -1.90
N VAL A 361 -3.10 -4.40 -2.12
CA VAL A 361 -2.85 -5.74 -1.61
C VAL A 361 -1.53 -5.81 -0.85
N ALA A 362 -1.41 -6.79 0.04
CA ALA A 362 -0.22 -7.09 0.79
C ALA A 362 0.26 -8.52 0.50
N TYR A 363 1.57 -8.73 0.52
CA TYR A 363 2.09 -10.06 0.77
C TYR A 363 1.89 -10.40 2.25
N SER A 364 1.33 -11.57 2.54
CA SER A 364 1.28 -12.12 3.90
C SER A 364 2.22 -13.31 3.98
N SER A 365 3.02 -13.37 5.04
CA SER A 365 3.97 -14.46 5.27
C SER A 365 3.33 -15.83 5.08
N GLN A 366 4.03 -16.76 4.42
CA GLN A 366 3.56 -18.14 4.23
C GLN A 366 3.30 -18.85 5.56
N ASN A 367 3.92 -18.38 6.66
CA ASN A 367 3.73 -18.93 8.02
C ASN A 367 2.34 -18.57 8.59
N SER A 368 1.65 -17.56 8.04
CA SER A 368 0.36 -17.07 8.55
C SER A 368 -0.70 -18.18 8.64
N ARG A 369 -0.68 -19.14 7.72
CA ARG A 369 -1.64 -20.25 7.74
C ARG A 369 -1.43 -21.18 8.93
N GLU A 370 -0.18 -21.46 9.28
CA GLU A 370 0.18 -22.30 10.43
C GLU A 370 -0.18 -21.60 11.75
N GLU A 371 0.23 -20.34 11.89
CA GLU A 371 -0.04 -19.55 13.08
C GLU A 371 -1.54 -19.35 13.34
N ASN A 372 -2.33 -19.09 12.30
CA ASN A 372 -3.79 -18.94 12.41
C ASN A 372 -4.48 -20.25 12.83
N ARG A 373 -3.92 -21.43 12.57
CA ARG A 373 -4.51 -22.70 13.03
C ARG A 373 -4.45 -22.89 14.53
N LYS A 374 -3.57 -22.18 15.23
CA LYS A 374 -3.42 -22.21 16.70
C LYS A 374 -4.54 -21.43 17.40
N LEU A 375 -5.26 -20.58 16.67
CA LEU A 375 -6.31 -19.75 17.24
C LEU A 375 -7.56 -20.56 17.59
N PRO A 376 -8.22 -20.29 18.73
CA PRO A 376 -9.49 -20.90 19.07
C PRO A 376 -10.57 -20.44 18.07
N LYS A 377 -11.52 -21.31 17.78
CA LYS A 377 -12.66 -20.95 16.92
C LYS A 377 -13.49 -19.85 17.58
N ARG A 378 -13.73 -18.78 16.83
CA ARG A 378 -14.54 -17.64 17.25
C ARG A 378 -15.70 -17.46 16.27
N SER A 379 -16.79 -16.89 16.76
CA SER A 379 -17.86 -16.42 15.87
C SER A 379 -17.32 -15.29 14.99
N PRO A 380 -17.75 -15.20 13.72
CA PRO A 380 -17.38 -14.07 12.88
C PRO A 380 -17.74 -12.74 13.52
N ALA A 381 -16.84 -11.78 13.49
CA ALA A 381 -17.12 -10.41 13.91
C ALA A 381 -18.21 -9.81 13.00
N ARG A 382 -19.00 -8.88 13.54
CA ARG A 382 -19.93 -8.09 12.71
C ARG A 382 -19.15 -7.19 11.78
N GLU A 383 -19.61 -7.06 10.53
CA GLU A 383 -19.01 -6.08 9.61
C GLU A 383 -19.17 -4.67 10.20
N PRO A 384 -18.07 -3.88 10.28
CA PRO A 384 -18.14 -2.51 10.73
C PRO A 384 -19.03 -1.66 9.82
N PHE A 385 -19.91 -0.84 10.39
CA PHE A 385 -20.81 0.03 9.60
C PHE A 385 -20.08 0.85 8.52
N ARG A 386 -18.90 1.35 8.83
CA ARG A 386 -18.09 2.14 7.89
C ARG A 386 -17.64 1.37 6.64
N SER A 387 -17.50 0.04 6.74
CA SER A 387 -17.03 -0.82 5.65
C SER A 387 -18.12 -1.61 4.96
N LEU A 388 -19.42 -1.29 5.22
CA LEU A 388 -20.53 -1.95 4.54
C LEU A 388 -20.41 -1.82 3.02
N TRP A 389 -20.22 -2.96 2.37
CA TRP A 389 -20.15 -3.06 0.93
C TRP A 389 -21.52 -3.38 0.32
N PRO A 390 -21.86 -2.86 -0.87
CA PRO A 390 -23.00 -3.35 -1.60
C PRO A 390 -22.81 -4.85 -1.92
N LYS A 391 -23.90 -5.58 -2.03
CA LYS A 391 -23.86 -6.98 -2.47
C LYS A 391 -23.20 -7.05 -3.86
N ASP A 392 -22.30 -7.99 -4.00
CA ASP A 392 -21.59 -8.29 -5.23
C ASP A 392 -21.77 -9.79 -5.56
N ASP A 393 -21.98 -10.09 -6.83
CA ASP A 393 -22.16 -11.44 -7.36
C ASP A 393 -20.88 -12.02 -7.99
N PHE A 394 -19.79 -11.25 -7.99
CA PHE A 394 -18.51 -11.68 -8.54
C PHE A 394 -17.86 -12.75 -7.66
N VAL A 395 -17.56 -13.88 -8.25
CA VAL A 395 -16.91 -15.00 -7.57
C VAL A 395 -15.42 -14.94 -7.85
N GLU A 396 -14.64 -14.57 -6.85
CA GLU A 396 -13.19 -14.59 -6.91
C GLU A 396 -12.67 -16.03 -6.80
N THR A 397 -11.67 -16.38 -7.62
CA THR A 397 -10.95 -17.64 -7.50
C THR A 397 -9.53 -17.41 -6.96
N PRO A 398 -8.92 -18.43 -6.34
CA PRO A 398 -7.53 -18.33 -5.88
C PRO A 398 -6.54 -17.98 -7.01
N GLU A 399 -6.78 -18.44 -8.23
CA GLU A 399 -5.93 -18.18 -9.39
C GLU A 399 -5.99 -16.71 -9.81
N MET A 400 -7.20 -16.10 -9.80
CA MET A 400 -7.36 -14.66 -10.06
C MET A 400 -6.54 -13.85 -9.07
N THR A 401 -6.77 -14.04 -7.77
CA THR A 401 -6.08 -13.29 -6.71
C THR A 401 -4.58 -13.57 -6.67
N SER A 402 -4.15 -14.81 -6.94
CA SER A 402 -2.74 -15.16 -7.01
C SER A 402 -2.04 -14.46 -8.17
N SER A 403 -2.70 -14.30 -9.33
CA SER A 403 -2.11 -13.59 -10.47
C SER A 403 -1.88 -12.10 -10.20
N LEU A 404 -2.69 -11.52 -9.30
CA LEU A 404 -2.63 -10.13 -8.85
C LEU A 404 -1.81 -9.95 -7.55
N ALA A 405 -1.13 -11.00 -7.07
CA ALA A 405 -0.34 -10.94 -5.86
C ALA A 405 0.70 -9.81 -5.91
N TRP A 406 0.93 -9.14 -4.79
CA TRP A 406 1.88 -8.04 -4.69
C TRP A 406 3.29 -8.40 -5.19
N THR A 407 3.72 -9.64 -4.98
CA THR A 407 5.00 -10.14 -5.48
C THR A 407 5.07 -10.28 -7.00
N ASN A 408 3.94 -10.13 -7.72
CA ASN A 408 3.88 -10.20 -9.19
C ASN A 408 4.13 -8.86 -9.89
N TRP A 409 4.59 -7.83 -9.20
CA TRP A 409 4.95 -6.55 -9.81
C TRP A 409 5.82 -6.68 -11.07
N PRO A 410 6.87 -7.55 -11.13
CA PRO A 410 7.63 -7.74 -12.38
C PRO A 410 6.77 -8.25 -13.54
N LEU A 411 5.75 -9.07 -13.25
CA LEU A 411 4.84 -9.59 -14.28
C LEU A 411 3.80 -8.56 -14.74
N PHE A 412 3.46 -7.55 -13.91
CA PHE A 412 2.70 -6.39 -14.39
C PHE A 412 3.48 -5.65 -15.47
N THR A 413 4.78 -5.46 -15.27
CA THR A 413 5.67 -4.85 -16.27
C THR A 413 5.77 -5.71 -17.53
N VAL A 414 5.89 -7.03 -17.40
CA VAL A 414 5.87 -7.97 -18.56
C VAL A 414 4.56 -7.84 -19.33
N GLY A 415 3.43 -7.76 -18.63
CA GLY A 415 2.13 -7.57 -19.26
C GLY A 415 2.01 -6.26 -20.05
N LEU A 416 2.61 -5.16 -19.53
CA LEU A 416 2.68 -3.89 -20.28
C LEU A 416 3.54 -4.01 -21.55
N VAL A 417 4.66 -4.73 -21.49
CA VAL A 417 5.48 -5.04 -22.67
C VAL A 417 4.66 -5.81 -23.73
N GLN A 418 3.90 -6.83 -23.32
CA GLN A 418 3.03 -7.61 -24.21
C GLN A 418 1.93 -6.76 -24.85
N ARG A 419 1.41 -5.77 -24.14
CA ARG A 419 0.41 -4.83 -24.66
C ARG A 419 1.00 -3.77 -25.60
N GLY A 420 2.32 -3.82 -25.86
CA GLY A 420 3.01 -2.96 -26.81
C GLY A 420 3.28 -1.54 -26.30
N PHE A 421 3.27 -1.31 -24.99
CA PHE A 421 3.67 -0.02 -24.42
C PHE A 421 5.13 0.28 -24.71
N ALA A 422 5.45 1.56 -24.95
CA ALA A 422 6.82 2.03 -25.04
C ALA A 422 7.51 1.98 -23.66
N ASP A 423 8.83 1.77 -23.63
CA ASP A 423 9.57 1.66 -22.37
C ASP A 423 9.39 2.89 -21.47
N ASP A 424 9.35 4.09 -22.05
CA ASP A 424 9.16 5.32 -21.30
C ASP A 424 7.75 5.41 -20.68
N ASP A 425 6.71 4.96 -21.40
CA ASP A 425 5.37 4.90 -20.85
C ASP A 425 5.26 3.86 -19.75
N ILE A 426 5.93 2.71 -19.91
CA ILE A 426 6.00 1.69 -18.85
C ILE A 426 6.66 2.27 -17.60
N ARG A 427 7.81 2.97 -17.72
CA ARG A 427 8.49 3.62 -16.58
C ARG A 427 7.60 4.63 -15.87
N LYS A 428 6.80 5.41 -16.61
CA LYS A 428 5.83 6.33 -16.04
C LYS A 428 4.77 5.59 -15.24
N ILE A 429 4.17 4.54 -15.81
CA ILE A 429 3.07 3.76 -15.23
C ILE A 429 3.51 3.05 -13.93
N ILE A 430 4.69 2.42 -13.93
CA ILE A 430 5.14 1.62 -12.79
C ILE A 430 5.76 2.43 -11.64
N GLY A 431 5.91 3.77 -11.81
CA GLY A 431 6.44 4.61 -10.72
C GLY A 431 6.65 6.08 -11.05
N GLY A 432 7.00 6.41 -12.30
CA GLY A 432 7.35 7.78 -12.69
C GLY A 432 6.23 8.80 -12.43
N ASN A 433 4.98 8.45 -12.69
CA ASN A 433 3.84 9.33 -12.43
C ASN A 433 3.60 9.57 -10.94
N VAL A 434 3.83 8.55 -10.13
CA VAL A 434 3.73 8.67 -8.66
C VAL A 434 4.83 9.59 -8.14
N MET A 435 6.07 9.41 -8.62
CA MET A 435 7.21 10.28 -8.29
C MET A 435 6.97 11.73 -8.72
N ARG A 436 6.43 11.95 -9.92
CA ARG A 436 6.08 13.30 -10.41
C ARG A 436 5.12 14.00 -9.45
N VAL A 437 4.01 13.37 -9.12
CA VAL A 437 3.02 13.96 -8.19
C VAL A 437 3.60 14.14 -6.78
N ALA A 438 4.42 13.21 -6.30
CA ALA A 438 5.10 13.35 -5.01
C ALA A 438 6.04 14.56 -4.99
N ASN A 439 6.77 14.84 -6.09
CA ASN A 439 7.62 16.01 -6.23
C ASN A 439 6.83 17.33 -6.31
N GLU A 440 5.68 17.34 -6.97
CA GLU A 440 4.84 18.53 -7.10
C GLU A 440 4.12 18.90 -5.80
N ALA A 441 3.95 17.95 -4.87
CA ALA A 441 3.25 18.16 -3.61
C ALA A 441 4.13 18.79 -2.50
N VAL A 442 5.43 18.63 -2.55
CA VAL A 442 6.40 19.05 -1.49
C VAL A 442 6.90 20.48 -1.69
#